data_45997f557259643e6dd532076084c905
#
_entry.id   45997f557259643e6dd532076084c905
#
_cell.length_a   1.000
_cell.length_b   1.000
_cell.length_c   1.000
_cell.angle_alpha   90.00
_cell.angle_beta   90.00
_cell.angle_gamma   90.00
#
_symmetry.space_group_name_H-M   'P 1'
#
loop_
_entity.id
_entity.type
_entity.pdbx_description
1 polymer ?
#
loop_
_entity_poly.entity_id
_entity_poly.type
_entity_poly.pdbx_seq_one_letter_code
_entity_poly.pdbx_strand_id
1 'polypeptide(L)'
;SVAYKIPTILSTIQSVFYNAWSISAIKEFDKEDSDGFISKVFILYMILSISCCSLLLILNIPIAKILYSKDFFTAWKYVPFLLFGAVFNGLALFEGCLFSAVKKTRTISVTTIIGAAVNTGLNLWLIPTIGATGAAIATMMGYVVIFSSRLLMLRNIVNLHVKWKKLLVCFALLLMQSVVATLVATILIQIVAQFILLSFIIILSKKDMKCIFEFALKKIKRRCSA
;
A
#
# COMPACT_ATOMS: atom_id res chain seq x y z
N SER A 1 16.56 11.51 -0.86
CA SER A 1 16.94 11.06 0.48
C SER A 1 17.28 9.56 0.45
N VAL A 2 18.32 9.16 1.16
CA VAL A 2 18.80 7.76 1.20
C VAL A 2 17.71 6.81 1.72
N ALA A 3 16.91 7.25 2.68
CA ALA A 3 15.81 6.47 3.26
C ALA A 3 14.76 6.00 2.22
N TYR A 4 14.64 6.66 1.07
CA TYR A 4 13.68 6.28 0.02
C TYR A 4 14.14 5.11 -0.85
N LYS A 5 15.41 4.69 -0.80
CA LYS A 5 15.89 3.57 -1.63
C LYS A 5 15.09 2.28 -1.43
N ILE A 6 14.78 1.92 -0.19
CA ILE A 6 14.00 0.70 0.13
C ILE A 6 12.52 0.87 -0.25
N PRO A 7 11.80 1.94 0.13
CA PRO A 7 10.44 2.20 -0.34
C PRO A 7 10.31 2.23 -1.88
N THR A 8 11.32 2.70 -2.61
CA THR A 8 11.32 2.71 -4.07
C THR A 8 11.23 1.30 -4.67
N ILE A 9 11.79 0.27 -4.01
CA ILE A 9 11.65 -1.12 -4.44
C ILE A 9 10.17 -1.51 -4.47
N LEU A 10 9.42 -1.22 -3.41
CA LEU A 10 7.98 -1.46 -3.36
C LEU A 10 7.23 -0.67 -4.44
N SER A 11 7.54 0.61 -4.59
CA SER A 11 6.91 1.48 -5.60
C SER A 11 7.18 0.99 -7.02
N THR A 12 8.36 0.43 -7.29
CA THR A 12 8.67 -0.17 -8.61
C THR A 12 7.79 -1.39 -8.90
N ILE A 13 7.62 -2.29 -7.92
CA ILE A 13 6.72 -3.44 -8.06
C ILE A 13 5.28 -2.97 -8.29
N GLN A 14 4.84 -1.97 -7.54
CA GLN A 14 3.52 -1.37 -7.67
C GLN A 14 3.31 -0.70 -9.04
N SER A 15 4.34 -0.08 -9.61
CA SER A 15 4.25 0.59 -10.92
C SER A 15 4.04 -0.41 -12.06
N VAL A 16 4.67 -1.57 -12.00
CA VAL A 16 4.45 -2.66 -12.98
C VAL A 16 2.98 -3.09 -12.98
N PHE A 17 2.42 -3.30 -11.79
CA PHE A 17 1.00 -3.61 -11.64
C PHE A 17 0.11 -2.48 -12.15
N TYR A 18 0.43 -1.23 -11.78
CA TYR A 18 -0.31 -0.04 -12.20
C TYR A 18 -0.42 0.08 -13.72
N ASN A 19 0.66 -0.17 -14.46
CA ASN A 19 0.66 -0.10 -15.92
C ASN A 19 -0.32 -1.11 -16.55
N ALA A 20 -0.37 -2.32 -16.03
CA ALA A 20 -1.33 -3.34 -16.48
C ALA A 20 -2.76 -3.00 -16.05
N TRP A 21 -2.94 -2.54 -14.79
CA TRP A 21 -4.23 -2.19 -14.23
C TRP A 21 -4.89 -1.00 -14.90
N SER A 22 -4.13 0.04 -15.23
CA SER A 22 -4.65 1.27 -15.86
C SER A 22 -5.43 1.00 -17.14
N ILE A 23 -4.96 0.06 -17.95
CA ILE A 23 -5.62 -0.35 -19.19
C ILE A 23 -6.88 -1.17 -18.87
N SER A 24 -6.77 -2.11 -17.94
CA SER A 24 -7.89 -2.98 -17.54
C SER A 24 -9.00 -2.21 -16.84
N ALA A 25 -8.66 -1.22 -16.01
CA ALA A 25 -9.61 -0.38 -15.31
C ALA A 25 -10.52 0.41 -16.27
N ILE A 26 -10.01 0.83 -17.43
CA ILE A 26 -10.80 1.53 -18.44
C ILE A 26 -11.67 0.56 -19.25
N LYS A 27 -11.10 -0.60 -19.65
CA LYS A 27 -11.79 -1.56 -20.51
C LYS A 27 -12.88 -2.37 -19.81
N GLU A 28 -12.66 -2.71 -18.54
CA GLU A 28 -13.53 -3.61 -17.75
C GLU A 28 -14.28 -2.81 -16.67
N PHE A 29 -14.42 -1.49 -16.85
CA PHE A 29 -15.12 -0.67 -15.86
C PHE A 29 -16.61 -1.04 -15.82
N ASP A 30 -17.07 -1.47 -14.65
CA ASP A 30 -18.47 -1.69 -14.34
C ASP A 30 -18.81 -1.00 -13.02
N LYS A 31 -19.82 -0.12 -13.04
CA LYS A 31 -20.24 0.64 -11.86
C LYS A 31 -20.75 -0.25 -10.74
N GLU A 32 -21.49 -1.30 -11.08
CA GLU A 32 -22.07 -2.23 -10.11
C GLU A 32 -21.08 -3.33 -9.69
N ASP A 33 -19.93 -3.42 -10.40
CA ASP A 33 -18.93 -4.50 -10.22
C ASP A 33 -19.60 -5.89 -10.23
N SER A 34 -20.52 -6.11 -11.20
CA SER A 34 -21.41 -7.27 -11.28
C SER A 34 -20.67 -8.61 -11.25
N ASP A 35 -19.51 -8.68 -11.92
CA ASP A 35 -18.63 -9.85 -11.91
C ASP A 35 -17.69 -9.89 -10.69
N GLY A 36 -17.68 -8.84 -9.88
CA GLY A 36 -16.73 -8.64 -8.77
C GLY A 36 -15.28 -8.55 -9.22
N PHE A 37 -15.03 -8.15 -10.47
CA PHE A 37 -13.68 -8.08 -11.04
C PHE A 37 -12.85 -6.98 -10.37
N ILE A 38 -13.39 -5.76 -10.28
CA ILE A 38 -12.71 -4.59 -9.70
C ILE A 38 -12.37 -4.87 -8.23
N SER A 39 -13.35 -5.38 -7.47
CA SER A 39 -13.18 -5.74 -6.06
C SER A 39 -12.12 -6.82 -5.84
N LYS A 40 -12.09 -7.87 -6.69
CA LYS A 40 -11.09 -8.95 -6.58
C LYS A 40 -9.69 -8.46 -6.91
N VAL A 41 -9.54 -7.63 -7.96
CA VAL A 41 -8.25 -7.05 -8.33
C VAL A 41 -7.76 -6.08 -7.25
N PHE A 42 -8.65 -5.26 -6.66
CA PHE A 42 -8.32 -4.40 -5.52
C PHE A 42 -7.78 -5.20 -4.32
N ILE A 43 -8.49 -6.27 -3.94
CA ILE A 43 -8.07 -7.14 -2.83
C ILE A 43 -6.73 -7.83 -3.13
N LEU A 44 -6.54 -8.32 -4.36
CA LEU A 44 -5.28 -8.92 -4.79
C LEU A 44 -4.12 -7.93 -4.67
N TYR A 45 -4.29 -6.75 -5.24
CA TYR A 45 -3.28 -5.71 -5.22
C TYR A 45 -2.92 -5.27 -3.80
N MET A 46 -3.92 -5.13 -2.94
CA MET A 46 -3.75 -4.81 -1.52
C MET A 46 -2.94 -5.91 -0.80
N ILE A 47 -3.32 -7.18 -0.96
CA ILE A 47 -2.62 -8.31 -0.32
C ILE A 47 -1.15 -8.38 -0.80
N LEU A 48 -0.92 -8.22 -2.11
CA LEU A 48 0.43 -8.21 -2.67
C LEU A 48 1.25 -7.04 -2.11
N SER A 49 0.69 -5.83 -2.08
CA SER A 49 1.38 -4.64 -1.56
C SER A 49 1.72 -4.79 -0.07
N ILE A 50 0.78 -5.27 0.75
CA ILE A 50 1.01 -5.52 2.18
C ILE A 50 2.06 -6.62 2.39
N SER A 51 1.99 -7.72 1.63
CA SER A 51 2.95 -8.83 1.76
C SER A 51 4.36 -8.40 1.35
N CYS A 52 4.51 -7.68 0.24
CA CYS A 52 5.79 -7.12 -0.19
C CYS A 52 6.35 -6.11 0.84
N CYS A 53 5.49 -5.23 1.34
CA CYS A 53 5.88 -4.28 2.39
C CYS A 53 6.35 -5.00 3.65
N SER A 54 5.60 -6.01 4.13
CA SER A 54 5.96 -6.83 5.28
C SER A 54 7.30 -7.55 5.08
N LEU A 55 7.56 -8.10 3.90
CA LEU A 55 8.84 -8.71 3.56
C LEU A 55 9.99 -7.70 3.59
N LEU A 56 9.78 -6.51 3.02
CA LEU A 56 10.78 -5.43 3.05
C LEU A 56 11.03 -4.92 4.47
N LEU A 57 10.03 -4.95 5.37
CA LEU A 57 10.20 -4.63 6.78
C LEU A 57 11.08 -5.66 7.50
N ILE A 58 10.93 -6.96 7.21
CA ILE A 58 11.80 -8.03 7.73
C ILE A 58 13.24 -7.80 7.26
N LEU A 59 13.40 -7.48 5.98
CA LEU A 59 14.71 -7.29 5.33
C LEU A 59 15.27 -5.87 5.47
N ASN A 60 14.59 -4.97 6.19
CA ASN A 60 14.97 -3.56 6.28
C ASN A 60 16.44 -3.37 6.70
N ILE A 61 16.86 -3.97 7.81
CA ILE A 61 18.23 -3.83 8.32
C ILE A 61 19.27 -4.48 7.39
N PRO A 62 19.10 -5.75 6.93
CA PRO A 62 20.00 -6.34 5.94
C PRO A 62 20.14 -5.50 4.67
N ILE A 63 19.05 -5.04 4.08
CA ILE A 63 19.08 -4.22 2.87
C ILE A 63 19.74 -2.86 3.14
N ALA A 64 19.43 -2.24 4.29
CA ALA A 64 20.05 -0.97 4.67
C ALA A 64 21.59 -1.08 4.80
N LYS A 65 22.09 -2.21 5.33
CA LYS A 65 23.54 -2.47 5.40
C LYS A 65 24.22 -2.53 4.03
N ILE A 66 23.50 -2.97 2.99
CA ILE A 66 24.02 -3.07 1.62
C ILE A 66 23.88 -1.74 0.88
N LEU A 67 22.71 -1.07 1.04
CA LEU A 67 22.38 0.11 0.23
C LEU A 67 22.85 1.43 0.82
N TYR A 68 23.08 1.51 2.14
CA TYR A 68 23.45 2.76 2.82
C TYR A 68 24.92 2.77 3.17
N SER A 69 25.60 3.90 2.91
CA SER A 69 26.94 4.12 3.43
C SER A 69 26.90 4.31 4.96
N LYS A 70 28.04 4.10 5.63
CA LYS A 70 28.14 4.11 7.10
C LYS A 70 27.53 5.36 7.73
N ASP A 71 27.73 6.54 7.14
CA ASP A 71 27.24 7.82 7.65
C ASP A 71 25.72 7.97 7.59
N PHE A 72 25.06 7.25 6.67
CA PHE A 72 23.62 7.30 6.47
C PHE A 72 22.89 6.06 6.98
N PHE A 73 23.59 5.16 7.67
CA PHE A 73 22.99 3.90 8.14
C PHE A 73 21.77 4.13 9.04
N THR A 74 21.76 5.18 9.87
CA THR A 74 20.63 5.53 10.75
C THR A 74 19.31 5.75 10.01
N ALA A 75 19.35 5.96 8.69
CA ALA A 75 18.16 6.14 7.86
C ALA A 75 17.20 4.92 7.86
N TRP A 76 17.69 3.71 8.23
CA TRP A 76 16.84 2.51 8.35
C TRP A 76 15.67 2.70 9.32
N LYS A 77 15.82 3.57 10.34
CA LYS A 77 14.77 3.87 11.33
C LYS A 77 13.54 4.56 10.73
N TYR A 78 13.69 5.29 9.62
CA TYR A 78 12.61 6.03 8.97
C TYR A 78 11.90 5.20 7.91
N VAL A 79 12.57 4.17 7.39
CA VAL A 79 12.07 3.30 6.31
C VAL A 79 10.73 2.65 6.63
N PRO A 80 10.44 2.13 7.85
CA PRO A 80 9.19 1.47 8.15
C PRO A 80 7.97 2.37 7.93
N PHE A 81 8.01 3.64 8.34
CA PHE A 81 6.91 4.58 8.11
C PHE A 81 6.76 4.94 6.62
N LEU A 82 7.89 5.09 5.91
CA LEU A 82 7.87 5.35 4.46
C LEU A 82 7.35 4.17 3.67
N LEU A 83 7.66 2.92 4.05
CA LEU A 83 7.12 1.70 3.45
C LEU A 83 5.61 1.60 3.66
N PHE A 84 5.14 1.86 4.89
CA PHE A 84 3.72 1.90 5.18
C PHE A 84 3.01 2.95 4.31
N GLY A 85 3.57 4.16 4.21
CA GLY A 85 3.08 5.21 3.33
C GLY A 85 3.06 4.79 1.85
N ALA A 86 4.08 4.09 1.37
CA ALA A 86 4.16 3.60 0.00
C ALA A 86 3.03 2.61 -0.34
N VAL A 87 2.58 1.77 0.62
CA VAL A 87 1.39 0.92 0.42
C VAL A 87 0.16 1.77 0.12
N PHE A 88 -0.10 2.81 0.92
CA PHE A 88 -1.25 3.69 0.72
C PHE A 88 -1.14 4.52 -0.56
N ASN A 89 0.07 4.96 -0.92
CA ASN A 89 0.29 5.61 -2.21
C ASN A 89 -0.07 4.70 -3.39
N GLY A 90 0.37 3.45 -3.36
CA GLY A 90 0.03 2.46 -4.39
C GLY A 90 -1.49 2.22 -4.49
N LEU A 91 -2.17 2.06 -3.34
CA LEU A 91 -3.64 1.92 -3.30
C LEU A 91 -4.36 3.16 -3.83
N ALA A 92 -3.87 4.35 -3.51
CA ALA A 92 -4.40 5.60 -4.06
C ALA A 92 -4.20 5.72 -5.58
N LEU A 93 -3.09 5.19 -6.12
CA LEU A 93 -2.88 5.10 -7.57
C LEU A 93 -3.87 4.13 -8.22
N PHE A 94 -4.15 2.98 -7.59
CA PHE A 94 -5.17 2.03 -8.04
C PHE A 94 -6.54 2.71 -8.18
N GLU A 95 -6.96 3.43 -7.14
CA GLU A 95 -8.22 4.20 -7.16
C GLU A 95 -8.21 5.29 -8.23
N GLY A 96 -7.07 5.94 -8.44
CA GLY A 96 -6.87 6.95 -9.48
C GLY A 96 -7.21 6.45 -10.88
N CYS A 97 -6.90 5.18 -11.20
CA CYS A 97 -7.27 4.58 -12.48
C CYS A 97 -8.79 4.51 -12.66
N LEU A 98 -9.55 4.20 -11.60
CA LEU A 98 -11.02 4.14 -11.64
C LEU A 98 -11.63 5.53 -11.86
N PHE A 99 -11.09 6.58 -11.21
CA PHE A 99 -11.50 7.96 -11.50
C PHE A 99 -11.19 8.37 -12.94
N SER A 100 -10.06 7.93 -13.48
CA SER A 100 -9.68 8.19 -14.87
C SER A 100 -10.61 7.48 -15.86
N ALA A 101 -11.04 6.24 -15.56
CA ALA A 101 -11.98 5.48 -16.37
C ALA A 101 -13.32 6.21 -16.55
N VAL A 102 -13.79 6.92 -15.52
CA VAL A 102 -15.03 7.73 -15.56
C VAL A 102 -14.77 9.23 -15.88
N LYS A 103 -13.56 9.57 -16.32
CA LYS A 103 -13.15 10.96 -16.67
C LYS A 103 -13.27 11.97 -15.51
N LYS A 104 -13.25 11.53 -14.26
CA LYS A 104 -13.29 12.38 -13.05
C LYS A 104 -11.90 12.71 -12.52
N THR A 105 -10.98 13.13 -13.38
CA THR A 105 -9.57 13.42 -13.04
C THR A 105 -9.41 14.58 -12.05
N ARG A 106 -10.37 15.52 -12.00
CA ARG A 106 -10.38 16.61 -11.00
C ARG A 106 -10.34 16.06 -9.58
N THR A 107 -11.01 14.93 -9.31
CA THR A 107 -11.00 14.28 -7.98
C THR A 107 -9.58 13.84 -7.59
N ILE A 108 -8.81 13.33 -8.55
CA ILE A 108 -7.41 12.92 -8.33
C ILE A 108 -6.56 14.11 -7.88
N SER A 109 -6.69 15.25 -8.59
CA SER A 109 -5.93 16.47 -8.27
C SER A 109 -6.32 17.05 -6.92
N VAL A 110 -7.62 17.17 -6.62
CA VAL A 110 -8.12 17.71 -5.34
C VAL A 110 -7.64 16.87 -4.16
N THR A 111 -7.79 15.54 -4.24
CA THR A 111 -7.36 14.65 -3.14
C THR A 111 -5.84 14.67 -2.95
N THR A 112 -5.07 14.83 -4.04
CA THR A 112 -3.61 14.98 -3.95
C THR A 112 -3.22 16.29 -3.27
N ILE A 113 -3.90 17.40 -3.58
CA ILE A 113 -3.67 18.69 -2.93
C ILE A 113 -4.00 18.62 -1.44
N ILE A 114 -5.11 17.97 -1.06
CA ILE A 114 -5.48 17.78 0.36
C ILE A 114 -4.38 16.99 1.09
N GLY A 115 -3.93 15.88 0.51
CA GLY A 115 -2.86 15.08 1.11
C GLY A 115 -1.53 15.83 1.21
N ALA A 116 -1.18 16.64 0.20
CA ALA A 116 0.01 17.47 0.22
C ALA A 116 -0.09 18.57 1.31
N ALA A 117 -1.24 19.20 1.46
CA ALA A 117 -1.47 20.19 2.52
C ALA A 117 -1.33 19.58 3.92
N VAL A 118 -1.90 18.38 4.15
CA VAL A 118 -1.75 17.64 5.41
C VAL A 118 -0.28 17.26 5.65
N ASN A 119 0.40 16.74 4.63
CA ASN A 119 1.83 16.41 4.72
C ASN A 119 2.65 17.64 5.10
N THR A 120 2.45 18.78 4.44
CA THR A 120 3.17 20.02 4.74
C THR A 120 2.87 20.52 6.14
N GLY A 121 1.61 20.55 6.56
CA GLY A 121 1.22 20.96 7.92
C GLY A 121 1.84 20.08 8.98
N LEU A 122 1.81 18.75 8.79
CA LEU A 122 2.44 17.82 9.72
C LEU A 122 3.97 17.94 9.73
N ASN A 123 4.61 18.22 8.60
CA ASN A 123 6.06 18.46 8.56
C ASN A 123 6.45 19.68 9.40
N LEU A 124 5.70 20.79 9.28
CA LEU A 124 5.95 22.00 10.06
C LEU A 124 5.85 21.76 11.58
N TRP A 125 4.98 20.85 11.98
CA TRP A 125 4.79 20.51 13.39
C TRP A 125 5.73 19.40 13.88
N LEU A 126 5.92 18.30 13.14
CA LEU A 126 6.64 17.11 13.59
C LEU A 126 8.15 17.21 13.39
N ILE A 127 8.65 17.92 12.37
CA ILE A 127 10.10 18.04 12.15
C ILE A 127 10.80 18.76 13.32
N PRO A 128 10.27 19.88 13.87
CA PRO A 128 10.90 20.52 15.02
C PRO A 128 10.90 19.65 16.28
N THR A 129 9.94 18.74 16.44
CA THR A 129 9.76 17.92 17.66
C THR A 129 10.52 16.60 17.60
N ILE A 130 10.46 15.87 16.50
CA ILE A 130 11.02 14.51 16.35
C ILE A 130 11.91 14.34 15.09
N GLY A 131 12.32 15.44 14.48
CA GLY A 131 13.28 15.46 13.38
C GLY A 131 12.84 14.66 12.16
N ALA A 132 13.77 13.90 11.57
CA ALA A 132 13.54 13.13 10.34
C ALA A 132 12.46 12.03 10.47
N THR A 133 12.23 11.50 11.68
CA THR A 133 11.11 10.57 11.95
C THR A 133 9.78 11.28 11.72
N GLY A 134 9.68 12.55 12.12
CA GLY A 134 8.50 13.38 11.88
C GLY A 134 8.19 13.56 10.40
N ALA A 135 9.22 13.78 9.59
CA ALA A 135 9.05 13.85 8.14
C ALA A 135 8.53 12.54 7.51
N ALA A 136 9.01 11.39 8.00
CA ALA A 136 8.55 10.08 7.54
C ALA A 136 7.07 9.84 7.93
N ILE A 137 6.70 10.18 9.16
CA ILE A 137 5.31 10.08 9.63
C ILE A 137 4.40 11.05 8.88
N ALA A 138 4.81 12.29 8.66
CA ALA A 138 4.04 13.27 7.89
C ALA A 138 3.78 12.78 6.45
N THR A 139 4.79 12.18 5.80
CA THR A 139 4.65 11.59 4.46
C THR A 139 3.68 10.41 4.46
N MET A 140 3.79 9.52 5.44
CA MET A 140 2.87 8.41 5.63
C MET A 140 1.42 8.90 5.77
N MET A 141 1.19 9.87 6.65
CA MET A 141 -0.15 10.43 6.89
C MET A 141 -0.72 11.14 5.65
N GLY A 142 0.11 11.84 4.89
CA GLY A 142 -0.29 12.43 3.62
C GLY A 142 -0.86 11.39 2.65
N TYR A 143 -0.20 10.26 2.48
CA TYR A 143 -0.69 9.17 1.63
C TYR A 143 -1.94 8.47 2.18
N VAL A 144 -2.03 8.28 3.50
CA VAL A 144 -3.25 7.76 4.15
C VAL A 144 -4.44 8.67 3.86
N VAL A 145 -4.27 9.98 3.94
CA VAL A 145 -5.32 10.97 3.66
C VAL A 145 -5.73 10.92 2.18
N ILE A 146 -4.77 10.84 1.24
CA ILE A 146 -5.08 10.71 -0.20
C ILE A 146 -5.93 9.47 -0.45
N PHE A 147 -5.49 8.31 0.01
CA PHE A 147 -6.21 7.04 -0.13
C PHE A 147 -7.61 7.11 0.48
N SER A 148 -7.72 7.55 1.74
CA SER A 148 -9.00 7.60 2.45
C SER A 148 -9.99 8.55 1.78
N SER A 149 -9.53 9.72 1.32
CA SER A 149 -10.34 10.69 0.60
C SER A 149 -10.86 10.13 -0.73
N ARG A 150 -9.96 9.46 -1.50
CA ARG A 150 -10.34 8.80 -2.76
C ARG A 150 -11.33 7.67 -2.51
N LEU A 151 -11.08 6.85 -1.49
CA LEU A 151 -11.95 5.74 -1.15
C LEU A 151 -13.38 6.19 -0.81
N LEU A 152 -13.53 7.29 -0.05
CA LEU A 152 -14.83 7.87 0.28
C LEU A 152 -15.56 8.36 -0.97
N MET A 153 -14.84 9.02 -1.90
CA MET A 153 -15.42 9.51 -3.16
C MET A 153 -15.72 8.37 -4.14
N LEU A 154 -14.95 7.27 -4.08
CA LEU A 154 -15.09 6.13 -4.97
C LEU A 154 -16.40 5.36 -4.74
N ARG A 155 -16.95 5.38 -3.52
CA ARG A 155 -18.24 4.74 -3.18
C ARG A 155 -19.40 5.23 -4.05
N ASN A 156 -19.30 6.47 -4.57
CA ASN A 156 -20.31 7.04 -5.46
C ASN A 156 -20.09 6.68 -6.94
N ILE A 157 -19.02 5.96 -7.25
CA ILE A 157 -18.59 5.65 -8.62
C ILE A 157 -18.65 4.16 -8.89
N VAL A 158 -18.25 3.33 -7.93
CA VAL A 158 -18.25 1.88 -8.07
C VAL A 158 -18.60 1.21 -6.74
N ASN A 159 -19.44 0.18 -6.81
CA ASN A 159 -19.85 -0.61 -5.67
C ASN A 159 -18.81 -1.69 -5.34
N LEU A 160 -17.80 -1.32 -4.54
CA LEU A 160 -16.75 -2.26 -4.14
C LEU A 160 -17.27 -3.27 -3.10
N HIS A 161 -17.23 -4.54 -3.45
CA HIS A 161 -17.58 -5.67 -2.57
C HIS A 161 -16.37 -6.11 -1.73
N VAL A 162 -15.94 -5.27 -0.78
CA VAL A 162 -14.76 -5.49 0.04
C VAL A 162 -15.13 -5.69 1.52
N LYS A 163 -14.48 -6.64 2.18
CA LYS A 163 -14.65 -6.88 3.63
C LYS A 163 -13.80 -5.87 4.42
N TRP A 164 -14.32 -4.67 4.61
CA TRP A 164 -13.61 -3.55 5.22
C TRP A 164 -13.01 -3.85 6.59
N LYS A 165 -13.71 -4.63 7.45
CA LYS A 165 -13.17 -5.04 8.77
C LYS A 165 -11.86 -5.80 8.64
N LYS A 166 -11.77 -6.72 7.67
CA LYS A 166 -10.57 -7.50 7.42
C LYS A 166 -9.41 -6.64 6.91
N LEU A 167 -9.72 -5.70 6.01
CA LEU A 167 -8.78 -4.74 5.47
C LEU A 167 -8.17 -3.87 6.58
N LEU A 168 -9.00 -3.35 7.48
CA LEU A 168 -8.55 -2.59 8.65
C LEU A 168 -7.61 -3.40 9.55
N VAL A 169 -7.92 -4.69 9.79
CA VAL A 169 -7.04 -5.57 10.56
C VAL A 169 -5.68 -5.75 9.87
N CYS A 170 -5.65 -5.95 8.55
CA CYS A 170 -4.39 -6.06 7.80
C CYS A 170 -3.55 -4.77 7.90
N PHE A 171 -4.17 -3.60 7.80
CA PHE A 171 -3.46 -2.33 7.97
C PHE A 171 -2.98 -2.10 9.41
N ALA A 172 -3.79 -2.48 10.41
CA ALA A 172 -3.37 -2.40 11.81
C ALA A 172 -2.17 -3.30 12.10
N LEU A 173 -2.16 -4.52 11.55
CA LEU A 173 -1.03 -5.44 11.65
C LEU A 173 0.23 -4.88 10.96
N LEU A 174 0.08 -4.28 9.78
CA LEU A 174 1.19 -3.67 9.07
C LEU A 174 1.74 -2.44 9.82
N LEU A 175 0.86 -1.63 10.40
CA LEU A 175 1.27 -0.51 11.26
C LEU A 175 2.02 -1.01 12.49
N MET A 176 1.53 -2.07 13.14
CA MET A 176 2.21 -2.70 14.26
C MET A 176 3.59 -3.24 13.86
N GLN A 177 3.72 -3.85 12.66
CA GLN A 177 5.02 -4.24 12.11
C GLN A 177 5.97 -3.05 11.95
N SER A 178 5.48 -1.93 11.42
CA SER A 178 6.28 -0.72 11.23
C SER A 178 6.77 -0.14 12.56
N VAL A 179 5.93 -0.16 13.59
CA VAL A 179 6.28 0.31 14.95
C VAL A 179 7.29 -0.65 15.59
N VAL A 180 7.06 -1.97 15.52
CA VAL A 180 7.99 -2.98 16.04
C VAL A 180 9.35 -2.87 15.37
N ALA A 181 9.38 -2.63 14.04
CA ALA A 181 10.62 -2.45 13.29
C ALA A 181 11.45 -1.23 13.76
N THR A 182 10.83 -0.23 14.36
CA THR A 182 11.52 0.98 14.85
C THR A 182 11.90 0.90 16.33
N LEU A 183 11.09 0.25 17.16
CA LEU A 183 11.25 0.25 18.62
C LEU A 183 12.09 -0.90 19.15
N VAL A 184 12.07 -2.08 18.48
CA VAL A 184 12.78 -3.26 18.96
C VAL A 184 14.25 -3.20 18.55
N ALA A 185 15.13 -3.04 19.52
CA ALA A 185 16.57 -2.94 19.30
C ALA A 185 17.24 -4.30 18.97
N THR A 186 16.67 -5.41 19.48
CA THR A 186 17.25 -6.75 19.30
C THR A 186 16.81 -7.34 17.96
N ILE A 187 17.75 -7.47 17.02
CA ILE A 187 17.48 -7.93 15.64
C ILE A 187 16.75 -9.28 15.61
N LEU A 188 17.11 -10.23 16.47
CA LEU A 188 16.50 -11.57 16.49
C LEU A 188 15.02 -11.50 16.87
N ILE A 189 14.68 -10.75 17.92
CA ILE A 189 13.29 -10.56 18.38
C ILE A 189 12.49 -9.84 17.31
N GLN A 190 13.07 -8.83 16.66
CA GLN A 190 12.45 -8.09 15.57
C GLN A 190 12.10 -9.03 14.40
N ILE A 191 13.04 -9.86 13.94
CA ILE A 191 12.80 -10.79 12.83
C ILE A 191 11.70 -11.79 13.19
N VAL A 192 11.74 -12.40 14.38
CA VAL A 192 10.73 -13.36 14.83
C VAL A 192 9.33 -12.70 14.88
N ALA A 193 9.23 -11.54 15.51
CA ALA A 193 7.96 -10.80 15.59
C ALA A 193 7.41 -10.45 14.19
N GLN A 194 8.27 -10.03 13.29
CA GLN A 194 7.90 -9.70 11.91
C GLN A 194 7.40 -10.93 11.14
N PHE A 195 8.05 -12.11 11.29
CA PHE A 195 7.60 -13.35 10.67
C PHE A 195 6.24 -13.80 11.21
N ILE A 196 6.00 -13.68 12.51
CA ILE A 196 4.70 -14.01 13.13
C ILE A 196 3.60 -13.13 12.53
N LEU A 197 3.82 -11.83 12.45
CA LEU A 197 2.85 -10.88 11.92
C LEU A 197 2.60 -11.10 10.41
N LEU A 198 3.65 -11.38 9.62
CA LEU A 198 3.50 -11.74 8.21
C LEU A 198 2.69 -13.03 8.04
N SER A 199 2.99 -14.07 8.83
CA SER A 199 2.25 -15.33 8.79
C SER A 199 0.78 -15.12 9.09
N PHE A 200 0.45 -14.26 10.05
CA PHE A 200 -0.93 -13.92 10.38
C PHE A 200 -1.65 -13.20 9.21
N ILE A 201 -0.98 -12.26 8.54
CA ILE A 201 -1.51 -11.59 7.33
C ILE A 201 -1.79 -12.61 6.22
N ILE A 202 -0.89 -13.56 5.98
CA ILE A 202 -1.04 -14.61 4.95
C ILE A 202 -2.22 -15.52 5.29
N ILE A 203 -2.35 -15.96 6.54
CA ILE A 203 -3.46 -16.81 7.00
C ILE A 203 -4.81 -16.09 6.81
N LEU A 204 -4.90 -14.82 7.22
CA LEU A 204 -6.09 -14.02 7.01
C LEU A 204 -6.47 -13.89 5.52
N SER A 205 -5.45 -13.78 4.66
CA SER A 205 -5.64 -13.53 3.22
C SER A 205 -5.87 -14.81 2.39
N LYS A 206 -5.60 -15.99 2.95
CA LYS A 206 -5.64 -17.29 2.25
C LYS A 206 -6.96 -17.57 1.53
N LYS A 207 -8.11 -17.28 2.18
CA LYS A 207 -9.44 -17.50 1.58
C LYS A 207 -9.68 -16.59 0.37
N ASP A 208 -9.26 -15.33 0.45
CA ASP A 208 -9.44 -14.37 -0.65
C ASP A 208 -8.52 -14.71 -1.82
N MET A 209 -7.28 -15.10 -1.55
CA MET A 209 -6.33 -15.55 -2.59
C MET A 209 -6.87 -16.77 -3.34
N LYS A 210 -7.43 -17.76 -2.63
CA LYS A 210 -8.04 -18.93 -3.25
C LYS A 210 -9.22 -18.54 -4.16
N CYS A 211 -10.13 -17.70 -3.67
CA CYS A 211 -11.27 -17.20 -4.42
C CYS A 211 -10.84 -16.42 -5.69
N ILE A 212 -9.80 -15.57 -5.57
CA ILE A 212 -9.25 -14.80 -6.71
C ILE A 212 -8.64 -15.74 -7.75
N PHE A 213 -7.88 -16.75 -7.30
CA PHE A 213 -7.25 -17.72 -8.19
C PHE A 213 -8.28 -18.53 -8.98
N GLU A 214 -9.31 -19.05 -8.31
CA GLU A 214 -10.42 -19.77 -8.94
C GLU A 214 -11.15 -18.89 -9.98
N PHE A 215 -11.37 -17.61 -9.64
CA PHE A 215 -11.98 -16.65 -10.55
C PHE A 215 -11.12 -16.40 -11.79
N ALA A 216 -9.81 -16.22 -11.61
CA ALA A 216 -8.87 -16.02 -12.71
C ALA A 216 -8.85 -17.22 -13.68
N LEU A 217 -8.78 -18.43 -13.12
CA LEU A 217 -8.84 -19.66 -13.93
C LEU A 217 -10.14 -19.78 -14.73
N LYS A 218 -11.29 -19.45 -14.12
CA LYS A 218 -12.59 -19.47 -14.78
C LYS A 218 -12.68 -18.44 -15.92
N LYS A 219 -12.12 -17.24 -15.73
CA LYS A 219 -12.10 -16.17 -16.76
C LYS A 219 -11.19 -16.57 -17.93
N ILE A 220 -10.03 -17.20 -17.66
CA ILE A 220 -9.12 -17.72 -18.71
C ILE A 220 -9.82 -18.82 -19.52
N LYS A 221 -10.42 -19.81 -18.85
CA LYS A 221 -11.14 -20.90 -19.53
C LYS A 221 -12.24 -20.39 -20.47
N ARG A 222 -13.02 -19.39 -20.03
CA ARG A 222 -14.06 -18.78 -20.89
C ARG A 222 -13.48 -18.07 -22.11
N ARG A 223 -12.28 -17.45 -22.02
CA ARG A 223 -11.62 -16.80 -23.17
C ARG A 223 -11.00 -17.80 -24.15
N CYS A 224 -10.62 -19.00 -23.71
CA CYS A 224 -10.07 -20.04 -24.58
C CYS A 224 -11.17 -20.87 -25.27
N SER A 225 -12.42 -20.77 -24.82
CA SER A 225 -13.58 -21.51 -25.40
C SER A 225 -14.47 -20.63 -26.29
N ALA A 226 -14.14 -19.37 -26.46
CA ALA A 226 -14.76 -18.42 -27.39
C ALA A 226 -13.82 -18.07 -28.54
#